data_eb457fb9b80daec4176d57a7bbe59600
#
_entry.id   eb457fb9b80daec4176d57a7bbe59600
#
_cell.length_a   1.000
_cell.length_b   1.000
_cell.length_c   1.000
_cell.angle_alpha   90.00
_cell.angle_beta   90.00
_cell.angle_gamma   90.00
#
_symmetry.space_group_name_H-M   'P 1'
#
loop_
_entity.id
_entity.type
_entity.pdbx_description
1 polymer ?
#
loop_
_entity_poly.entity_id
_entity_poly.type
_entity_poly.pdbx_seq_one_letter_code
_entity_poly.pdbx_strand_id
1 'polypeptide(L)'
;MTDPRKFDLHDGKMGAAITVRVTPRSKRNKIAEILKDGTINIHLTSRTDEAQTNQDLIGYLAEVLQVSPKEIEIIAGTSGKDKLITILTLDSNMVQQRIMKNLS
;
A
#
# COMPACT_ATOMS: atom_id res chain seq x y z
N MET A 1 22.53 13.12 -13.84
CA MET A 1 22.31 12.69 -13.55
C MET A 1 21.75 12.36 -13.22
N THR A 2 21.50 12.67 -13.06
CA THR A 2 21.05 12.27 -12.74
C THR A 2 20.27 12.12 -12.63
N ASP A 3 20.01 12.56 -12.53
CA ASP A 3 19.29 12.30 -12.38
C ASP A 3 18.58 12.25 -12.10
N PRO A 4 18.26 12.61 -12.07
CA PRO A 4 17.63 12.41 -11.68
C PRO A 4 16.88 12.13 -11.48
N ARG A 5 16.87 12.44 -11.62
CA ARG A 5 16.42 11.96 -11.42
C ARG A 5 15.85 11.67 -10.82
N LYS A 6 15.86 12.02 -10.71
CA LYS A 6 15.67 11.56 -10.15
C LYS A 6 15.23 11.49 -9.36
N PHE A 7 15.29 11.79 -9.06
CA PHE A 7 15.11 11.40 -8.26
C PHE A 7 14.97 11.35 -7.45
N ASP A 8 14.87 11.75 -7.36
CA ASP A 8 14.87 11.43 -6.64
C ASP A 8 14.75 11.14 -6.06
N LEU A 9 15.06 11.50 -6.03
CA LEU A 9 15.29 11.06 -5.48
C LEU A 9 15.57 10.75 -5.06
N HIS A 10 15.94 11.02 -4.99
CA HIS A 10 16.58 10.57 -4.65
C HIS A 10 17.04 10.06 -4.58
N ASP A 11 16.83 11.53 -4.96
CA ASP A 11 17.91 10.82 -5.12
C ASP A 11 17.81 9.33 -5.48
N GLY A 12 18.16 8.77 -6.47
CA GLY A 12 18.19 7.37 -6.73
C GLY A 12 17.55 6.44 -5.72
N LYS A 13 16.90 6.95 -4.78
CA LYS A 13 16.21 6.11 -3.80
C LYS A 13 14.99 5.48 -4.41
N MET A 14 14.84 4.21 -4.17
CA MET A 14 13.58 3.55 -4.45
C MET A 14 12.58 3.91 -3.37
N GLY A 15 11.32 3.83 -3.71
CA GLY A 15 10.27 4.11 -2.77
C GLY A 15 9.04 4.57 -3.51
N ALA A 16 7.89 4.20 -2.97
CA ALA A 16 6.61 4.60 -3.55
C ALA A 16 5.64 4.92 -2.43
N ALA A 17 4.70 5.80 -2.70
CA ALA A 17 3.63 6.11 -1.75
C ALA A 17 2.30 5.83 -2.43
N ILE A 18 1.39 5.20 -1.69
CA ILE A 18 0.05 4.91 -2.18
C ILE A 18 -0.96 5.35 -1.13
N THR A 19 -2.14 5.72 -1.59
CA THR A 19 -3.27 5.98 -0.71
C THR A 19 -4.20 4.77 -0.76
N VAL A 20 -4.54 4.26 0.41
CA VAL A 20 -5.36 3.06 0.54
C VAL A 20 -6.60 3.39 1.36
N ARG A 21 -7.75 2.94 0.88
CA ARG A 21 -8.99 2.99 1.64
C ARG A 21 -9.32 1.58 2.10
N VAL A 22 -9.52 1.40 3.40
CA VAL A 22 -9.76 0.08 3.98
C VAL A 22 -11.25 -0.12 4.20
N THR A 23 -11.76 -1.28 3.75
CA THR A 23 -13.10 -1.73 4.08
C THR A 23 -12.96 -2.99 4.95
N PRO A 24 -13.14 -2.86 6.27
CA PRO A 24 -12.97 -3.99 7.16
C PRO A 24 -14.20 -4.89 7.15
N ARG A 25 -14.11 -6.00 7.86
CA ARG A 25 -15.20 -6.97 8.04
C ARG A 25 -15.70 -7.55 6.72
N SER A 26 -14.79 -7.68 5.78
CA SER A 26 -15.09 -8.29 4.49
C SER A 26 -14.92 -9.81 4.58
N LYS A 27 -15.42 -10.51 3.58
CA LYS A 27 -15.35 -11.96 3.57
C LYS A 27 -13.95 -12.48 3.31
N ARG A 28 -13.14 -11.70 2.61
CA ARG A 28 -11.76 -12.07 2.34
C ARG A 28 -10.94 -10.81 2.09
N ASN A 29 -9.64 -10.97 2.22
CA ASN A 29 -8.70 -9.90 1.89
C ASN A 29 -8.58 -9.82 0.37
N LYS A 30 -8.78 -8.62 -0.17
CA LYS A 30 -8.62 -8.44 -1.62
C LYS A 30 -8.44 -6.97 -1.95
N ILE A 31 -7.83 -6.73 -3.11
CA ILE A 31 -7.80 -5.40 -3.71
C ILE A 31 -9.07 -5.29 -4.56
N ALA A 32 -10.02 -4.49 -4.10
CA ALA A 32 -11.34 -4.46 -4.71
C ALA A 32 -11.40 -3.58 -5.95
N GLU A 33 -10.77 -2.40 -5.87
CA GLU A 33 -10.80 -1.48 -7.02
C GLU A 33 -9.79 -0.36 -6.81
N ILE A 34 -9.48 0.33 -7.90
CA ILE A 34 -8.67 1.54 -7.86
C ILE A 34 -9.59 2.69 -8.23
N LEU A 35 -9.71 3.67 -7.32
CA LEU A 35 -10.61 4.78 -7.51
C LEU A 35 -10.03 5.78 -8.51
N LYS A 36 -10.86 6.74 -8.94
CA LYS A 36 -10.45 7.70 -9.96
C LYS A 36 -9.26 8.53 -9.55
N ASP A 37 -9.14 8.83 -8.26
CA ASP A 37 -8.03 9.64 -7.76
C ASP A 37 -6.77 8.81 -7.46
N GLY A 38 -6.80 7.52 -7.79
CA GLY A 38 -5.67 6.63 -7.53
C GLY A 38 -5.72 5.92 -6.19
N THR A 39 -6.70 6.21 -5.35
CA THR A 39 -6.85 5.52 -4.07
C THR A 39 -7.20 4.07 -4.31
N ILE A 40 -6.52 3.18 -3.60
CA ILE A 40 -6.71 1.73 -3.75
C ILE A 40 -7.66 1.26 -2.64
N ASN A 41 -8.80 0.71 -3.03
CA ASN A 41 -9.75 0.18 -2.06
C ASN A 41 -9.41 -1.26 -1.76
N ILE A 42 -9.05 -1.53 -0.50
CA ILE A 42 -8.65 -2.86 -0.05
C ILE A 42 -9.66 -3.36 0.98
N HIS A 43 -10.21 -4.54 0.72
CA HIS A 43 -11.09 -5.23 1.65
C HIS A 43 -10.26 -6.10 2.57
N LEU A 44 -10.54 -6.05 3.85
CA LEU A 44 -9.85 -6.88 4.85
C LEU A 44 -10.87 -7.60 5.70
N THR A 45 -10.51 -8.79 6.13
CA THR A 45 -11.36 -9.58 7.02
C THR A 45 -11.29 -9.12 8.46
N SER A 46 -10.39 -8.20 8.77
CA SER A 46 -10.16 -7.71 10.12
C SER A 46 -11.45 -7.22 10.77
N ARG A 47 -11.67 -7.60 12.01
CA ARG A 47 -12.87 -7.23 12.75
C ARG A 47 -12.58 -6.57 14.08
N THR A 48 -11.31 -6.35 14.37
CA THR A 48 -10.89 -5.83 15.65
C THR A 48 -10.54 -4.36 15.55
N ASP A 49 -9.69 -3.88 16.43
CA ASP A 49 -9.38 -2.46 16.52
C ASP A 49 -8.48 -1.99 15.38
N GLU A 50 -8.21 -0.70 15.37
CA GLU A 50 -7.38 -0.05 14.35
C GLU A 50 -5.98 -0.65 14.28
N ALA A 51 -5.39 -0.95 15.44
CA ALA A 51 -4.03 -1.47 15.45
C ALA A 51 -3.95 -2.81 14.73
N GLN A 52 -4.93 -3.69 14.99
CA GLN A 52 -4.95 -4.98 14.32
C GLN A 52 -5.23 -4.81 12.83
N THR A 53 -6.14 -3.91 12.47
CA THR A 53 -6.45 -3.65 11.07
C THR A 53 -5.22 -3.14 10.33
N ASN A 54 -4.44 -2.27 10.95
CA ASN A 54 -3.22 -1.76 10.34
C ASN A 54 -2.19 -2.87 10.13
N GLN A 55 -2.05 -3.77 11.10
CA GLN A 55 -1.15 -4.91 10.96
C GLN A 55 -1.60 -5.84 9.82
N ASP A 56 -2.91 -6.10 9.76
CA ASP A 56 -3.47 -6.97 8.72
C ASP A 56 -3.27 -6.33 7.34
N LEU A 57 -3.43 -5.03 7.24
CA LEU A 57 -3.21 -4.30 5.99
C LEU A 57 -1.76 -4.44 5.54
N ILE A 58 -0.82 -4.21 6.45
CA ILE A 58 0.60 -4.33 6.12
C ILE A 58 0.93 -5.75 5.70
N GLY A 59 0.43 -6.74 6.42
CA GLY A 59 0.67 -8.15 6.07
C GLY A 59 0.13 -8.50 4.70
N TYR A 60 -1.08 -8.06 4.39
CA TYR A 60 -1.68 -8.33 3.09
C TYR A 60 -0.91 -7.64 1.96
N LEU A 61 -0.55 -6.38 2.15
CA LEU A 61 0.22 -5.65 1.14
C LEU A 61 1.60 -6.28 0.93
N ALA A 62 2.22 -6.76 2.00
CA ALA A 62 3.50 -7.43 1.88
C ALA A 62 3.40 -8.65 0.97
N GLU A 63 2.33 -9.43 1.10
CA GLU A 63 2.09 -10.57 0.23
C GLU A 63 1.87 -10.14 -1.21
N VAL A 64 1.02 -9.16 -1.43
CA VAL A 64 0.68 -8.68 -2.77
C VAL A 64 1.93 -8.13 -3.46
N LEU A 65 2.70 -7.34 -2.74
CA LEU A 65 3.88 -6.67 -3.31
C LEU A 65 5.12 -7.53 -3.27
N GLN A 66 5.06 -8.65 -2.56
CA GLN A 66 6.18 -9.59 -2.44
C GLN A 66 7.40 -8.92 -1.81
N VAL A 67 7.16 -8.22 -0.71
CA VAL A 67 8.20 -7.58 0.08
C VAL A 67 8.00 -7.95 1.53
N SER A 68 9.02 -7.65 2.35
CA SER A 68 8.91 -7.85 3.79
C SER A 68 7.97 -6.80 4.39
N PRO A 69 7.18 -7.18 5.40
CA PRO A 69 6.34 -6.18 6.10
C PRO A 69 7.14 -5.00 6.66
N LYS A 70 8.41 -5.19 6.96
CA LYS A 70 9.27 -4.11 7.47
C LYS A 70 9.46 -2.99 6.45
N GLU A 71 9.21 -3.26 5.18
CA GLU A 71 9.42 -2.30 4.10
C GLU A 71 8.17 -1.48 3.81
N ILE A 72 7.10 -1.72 4.55
CA ILE A 72 5.83 -1.03 4.37
C ILE A 72 5.53 -0.25 5.64
N GLU A 73 5.18 1.03 5.47
CA GLU A 73 4.94 1.90 6.61
C GLU A 73 3.71 2.75 6.36
N ILE A 74 2.84 2.85 7.36
CA ILE A 74 1.69 3.74 7.32
C ILE A 74 2.14 5.07 7.91
N ILE A 75 2.23 6.11 7.09
CA ILE A 75 2.79 7.38 7.52
C ILE A 75 1.74 8.45 7.82
N ALA A 76 0.49 8.20 7.46
CA ALA A 76 -0.61 9.11 7.79
C ALA A 76 -1.91 8.35 7.77
N GLY A 77 -2.91 8.84 8.50
CA GLY A 77 -4.22 8.21 8.53
C GLY A 77 -4.27 6.91 9.30
N THR A 78 -3.43 6.78 10.34
CA THR A 78 -3.37 5.52 11.09
C THR A 78 -4.69 5.18 11.79
N SER A 79 -5.52 6.19 12.05
CA SER A 79 -6.80 5.98 12.71
C SER A 79 -7.99 6.26 11.81
N GLY A 80 -7.76 6.37 10.49
CA GLY A 80 -8.84 6.61 9.55
C GLY A 80 -8.96 5.49 8.53
N LYS A 81 -9.99 5.58 7.69
CA LYS A 81 -10.17 4.62 6.61
C LYS A 81 -9.16 4.84 5.49
N ASP A 82 -8.82 6.09 5.23
CA ASP A 82 -7.86 6.43 4.17
C ASP A 82 -6.48 6.57 4.80
N LYS A 83 -5.53 5.83 4.28
CA LYS A 83 -4.19 5.74 4.85
C LYS A 83 -3.17 6.00 3.76
N LEU A 84 -2.13 6.76 4.12
CA LEU A 84 -0.99 6.98 3.24
C LEU A 84 0.10 6.01 3.63
N ILE A 85 0.54 5.22 2.66
CA ILE A 85 1.45 4.09 2.91
C ILE A 85 2.65 4.23 2.00
N THR A 86 3.84 4.04 2.56
CA THR A 86 5.07 4.02 1.77
C THR A 86 5.62 2.61 1.72
N ILE A 87 6.19 2.28 0.56
CA ILE A 87 6.90 1.03 0.33
C ILE A 87 8.34 1.40 0.00
N LEU A 88 9.27 0.98 0.83
CA LEU A 88 10.63 1.50 0.79
C LEU A 88 11.50 0.93 -0.32
N THR A 89 11.20 -0.27 -0.79
CA THR A 89 12.10 -1.01 -1.67
C THR A 89 11.61 -1.14 -3.10
N LEU A 90 10.44 -0.62 -3.42
CA LEU A 90 9.89 -0.68 -4.77
C LEU A 90 9.63 0.72 -5.29
N ASP A 91 9.80 0.90 -6.60
CA ASP A 91 9.38 2.15 -7.22
C ASP A 91 7.89 2.08 -7.56
N SER A 92 7.32 3.22 -7.97
CA SER A 92 5.88 3.30 -8.20
C SER A 92 5.41 2.42 -9.34
N ASN A 93 6.25 2.18 -10.34
CA ASN A 93 5.87 1.28 -11.44
C ASN A 93 5.72 -0.15 -10.96
N MET A 94 6.65 -0.62 -10.15
CA MET A 94 6.59 -1.98 -9.63
C MET A 94 5.39 -2.15 -8.71
N VAL A 95 5.13 -1.16 -7.86
CA VAL A 95 3.97 -1.21 -6.97
C VAL A 95 2.70 -1.29 -7.79
N GLN A 96 2.58 -0.43 -8.79
CA GLN A 96 1.39 -0.41 -9.64
C GLN A 96 1.18 -1.75 -10.35
N GLN A 97 2.24 -2.31 -10.91
CA GLN A 97 2.14 -3.59 -11.62
C GLN A 97 1.66 -4.70 -10.69
N ARG A 98 2.21 -4.77 -9.50
CA ARG A 98 1.87 -5.83 -8.57
C ARG A 98 0.46 -5.69 -8.02
N ILE A 99 0.02 -4.46 -7.81
CA ILE A 99 -1.34 -4.21 -7.38
C ILE A 99 -2.34 -4.57 -8.47
N MET A 100 -2.06 -4.15 -9.70
CA MET A 100 -2.95 -4.45 -10.83
C MET A 100 -3.07 -5.95 -11.06
N LYS A 101 -1.98 -6.67 -10.87
CA LYS A 101 -1.95 -8.12 -11.04
C LYS A 101 -2.86 -8.83 -10.06
N ASN A 102 -3.09 -8.24 -8.90
CA ASN A 102 -3.90 -8.82 -7.83
C ASN A 102 -5.28 -8.18 -7.71
N LEU A 103 -5.65 -7.33 -8.66
CA LEU A 103 -6.95 -6.68 -8.64
C LEU A 103 -8.04 -7.71 -8.89
N SER A 104 -9.05 -7.71 -8.03
CA SER A 104 -10.17 -8.65 -8.13
C SER A 104 -11.36 -8.07 -8.85
#